data_484a4631f6a731ada5ed6758b2e421df
#
_entry.id   484a4631f6a731ada5ed6758b2e421df
#
_cell.length_a   1.000
_cell.length_b   1.000
_cell.length_c   1.000
_cell.angle_alpha   90.00
_cell.angle_beta   90.00
_cell.angle_gamma   90.00
#
_symmetry.space_group_name_H-M   'P 1'
#
loop_
_entity.id
_entity.type
_entity.pdbx_description
1 polymer ?
#
loop_
_entity_poly.entity_id
_entity_poly.type
_entity_poly.pdbx_seq_one_letter_code
_entity_poly.pdbx_strand_id
1 'polypeptide(L)'
;ATASFRNLYRMGKDFQNKIPVAEGKWKIRFQFSFPDSSVRLPGGQTFQLNGMEAVLDGVTISPLSIQVDYTVKEELVWDNQSQENGRESEHDREQSYRFFESLPLSLNMADGSTVDLSSLGGSIDPETGRTVCRKGGVFEEILDLSTVESVTVAGITLPVTP
;
A
#
# COMPACT_ATOMS: atom_id res chain seq x y z
N ALA A 1 -0.21 -0.92 -22.95
CA ALA A 1 -0.53 0.31 -22.21
C ALA A 1 -0.31 1.55 -23.09
N THR A 2 -0.95 2.65 -22.73
CA THR A 2 -0.77 3.95 -23.38
C THR A 2 -0.63 5.00 -22.31
N ALA A 3 0.48 5.73 -22.32
CA ALA A 3 0.68 6.93 -21.51
C ALA A 3 0.43 8.17 -22.36
N SER A 4 -0.37 9.11 -21.86
CA SER A 4 -0.66 10.37 -22.53
C SER A 4 -0.25 11.52 -21.63
N PHE A 5 0.54 12.43 -22.16
CA PHE A 5 1.07 13.59 -21.46
C PHE A 5 0.63 14.86 -22.18
N ARG A 6 0.39 15.91 -21.42
CA ARG A 6 0.10 17.24 -21.95
C ARG A 6 0.97 18.24 -21.21
N ASN A 7 1.70 19.05 -21.95
CA ASN A 7 2.58 20.09 -21.48
C ASN A 7 3.60 19.63 -20.42
N LEU A 8 4.81 20.04 -20.55
CA LEU A 8 5.87 19.78 -19.59
C LEU A 8 6.09 21.03 -18.76
N TYR A 9 6.08 20.86 -17.45
CA TYR A 9 6.33 21.93 -16.49
C TYR A 9 7.51 21.57 -15.58
N ARG A 10 8.27 22.57 -15.18
CA ARG A 10 9.19 22.48 -14.05
C ARG A 10 8.48 23.08 -12.83
N MET A 11 8.55 22.40 -11.72
CA MET A 11 8.07 22.95 -10.44
C MET A 11 9.06 23.98 -9.92
N GLY A 12 8.56 25.10 -9.43
CA GLY A 12 9.34 26.07 -8.68
C GLY A 12 9.83 25.52 -7.33
N LYS A 13 10.72 26.23 -6.66
CA LYS A 13 11.25 25.81 -5.36
C LYS A 13 10.19 25.67 -4.27
N ASP A 14 9.08 26.35 -4.41
CA ASP A 14 7.90 26.35 -3.52
C ASP A 14 6.92 25.23 -3.84
N PHE A 15 7.17 24.42 -4.88
CA PHE A 15 6.28 23.38 -5.41
C PHE A 15 4.87 23.85 -5.80
N GLN A 16 4.60 25.16 -5.74
CA GLN A 16 3.28 25.73 -6.10
C GLN A 16 3.28 26.33 -7.50
N ASN A 17 4.41 26.93 -7.92
CA ASN A 17 4.52 27.57 -9.23
C ASN A 17 4.95 26.57 -10.30
N LYS A 18 4.12 26.44 -11.36
CA LYS A 18 4.42 25.64 -12.54
C LYS A 18 5.03 26.53 -13.62
N ILE A 19 6.27 26.28 -13.96
CA ILE A 19 6.98 27.01 -15.02
C ILE A 19 6.92 26.16 -16.28
N PRO A 20 6.28 26.63 -17.37
CA PRO A 20 6.19 25.87 -18.60
C PRO A 20 7.57 25.66 -19.21
N VAL A 21 7.88 24.44 -19.63
CA VAL A 21 9.11 24.05 -20.30
C VAL A 21 8.85 23.74 -21.78
N ALA A 22 7.76 23.02 -22.05
CA ALA A 22 7.31 22.72 -23.41
C ALA A 22 5.80 22.54 -23.44
N GLU A 23 5.16 23.08 -24.47
CA GLU A 23 3.75 22.87 -24.76
C GLU A 23 3.60 21.77 -25.81
N GLY A 24 2.61 20.90 -25.61
CA GLY A 24 2.33 19.83 -26.56
C GLY A 24 1.49 18.71 -25.97
N LYS A 25 1.26 17.73 -26.83
CA LYS A 25 0.61 16.46 -26.46
C LYS A 25 1.52 15.33 -26.91
N TRP A 26 1.89 14.46 -25.99
CA TRP A 26 2.71 13.29 -26.27
C TRP A 26 1.92 12.04 -25.94
N LYS A 27 2.04 11.03 -26.77
CA LYS A 27 1.42 9.74 -26.57
C LYS A 27 2.47 8.66 -26.78
N ILE A 28 2.73 7.89 -25.72
CA ILE A 28 3.65 6.76 -25.78
C ILE A 28 2.80 5.50 -25.68
N ARG A 29 2.97 4.59 -26.63
CA ARG A 29 2.38 3.25 -26.59
C ARG A 29 3.48 2.25 -26.30
N PHE A 30 3.22 1.35 -25.36
CA PHE A 30 4.10 0.26 -25.04
C PHE A 30 3.29 -1.00 -24.77
N GLN A 31 3.86 -2.12 -25.11
CA GLN A 31 3.28 -3.43 -24.90
C GLN A 31 4.23 -4.22 -24.02
N PHE A 32 3.70 -4.77 -22.93
CA PHE A 32 4.41 -5.71 -22.07
C PHE A 32 3.83 -7.09 -22.31
N SER A 33 4.70 -8.08 -22.34
CA SER A 33 4.34 -9.48 -22.29
C SER A 33 5.28 -10.15 -21.30
N PHE A 34 4.74 -10.49 -20.14
CA PHE A 34 5.49 -11.23 -19.11
C PHE A 34 4.53 -12.21 -18.42
N PRO A 35 4.99 -13.36 -17.97
CA PRO A 35 4.19 -14.26 -17.17
C PRO A 35 3.86 -13.59 -15.83
N ASP A 36 2.64 -13.77 -15.34
CA ASP A 36 2.28 -13.38 -13.99
C ASP A 36 2.95 -14.34 -13.00
N SER A 37 3.92 -13.83 -12.26
CA SER A 37 4.65 -14.56 -11.22
C SER A 37 4.15 -14.22 -9.82
N SER A 38 2.98 -13.61 -9.71
CA SER A 38 2.38 -13.28 -8.42
C SER A 38 1.81 -14.52 -7.74
N VAL A 39 2.06 -14.64 -6.45
CA VAL A 39 1.43 -15.62 -5.56
C VAL A 39 0.34 -14.93 -4.78
N ARG A 40 -0.86 -15.51 -4.80
CA ARG A 40 -2.02 -15.02 -4.04
C ARG A 40 -2.24 -15.91 -2.83
N LEU A 41 -2.18 -15.32 -1.65
CA LEU A 41 -2.41 -16.00 -0.38
C LEU A 41 -3.84 -15.71 0.07
N PRO A 42 -4.59 -16.73 0.51
CA PRO A 42 -6.01 -16.58 0.84
C PRO A 42 -6.22 -15.75 2.11
N GLY A 43 -7.28 -14.95 2.11
CA GLY A 43 -7.80 -14.24 3.25
C GLY A 43 -8.89 -15.00 3.99
N GLY A 44 -9.69 -14.25 4.78
CA GLY A 44 -10.82 -14.75 5.58
C GLY A 44 -10.51 -14.85 7.07
N GLN A 45 -9.26 -14.69 7.48
CA GLN A 45 -8.87 -14.71 8.89
C GLN A 45 -9.22 -13.37 9.55
N THR A 46 -9.72 -13.45 10.79
CA THR A 46 -9.98 -12.26 11.61
C THR A 46 -8.78 -11.96 12.51
N PHE A 47 -8.55 -10.68 12.77
CA PHE A 47 -7.53 -10.20 13.70
C PHE A 47 -7.99 -8.94 14.42
N GLN A 48 -7.22 -8.51 15.41
CA GLN A 48 -7.45 -7.27 16.13
C GLN A 48 -6.42 -6.23 15.71
N LEU A 49 -6.88 -5.05 15.32
CA LEU A 49 -6.05 -3.90 15.01
C LEU A 49 -6.44 -2.74 15.96
N ASN A 50 -5.60 -2.43 16.93
CA ASN A 50 -5.87 -1.41 17.95
C ASN A 50 -7.23 -1.56 18.66
N GLY A 51 -7.64 -2.82 18.92
CA GLY A 51 -8.92 -3.13 19.57
C GLY A 51 -10.12 -3.19 18.63
N MET A 52 -9.94 -2.88 17.34
CA MET A 52 -10.96 -3.01 16.30
C MET A 52 -10.88 -4.40 15.66
N GLU A 53 -12.02 -5.00 15.38
CA GLU A 53 -12.06 -6.25 14.62
C GLU A 53 -11.79 -5.97 13.13
N ALA A 54 -10.89 -6.74 12.56
CA ALA A 54 -10.56 -6.67 11.13
C ALA A 54 -10.53 -8.06 10.50
N VAL A 55 -10.71 -8.09 9.18
CA VAL A 55 -10.64 -9.30 8.37
C VAL A 55 -9.55 -9.10 7.32
N LEU A 56 -8.65 -10.06 7.21
CA LEU A 56 -7.70 -10.13 6.11
C LEU A 56 -8.44 -10.59 4.86
N ASP A 57 -8.49 -9.76 3.83
CA ASP A 57 -9.17 -10.10 2.57
C ASP A 57 -8.24 -10.89 1.63
N GLY A 58 -6.93 -10.66 1.73
CA GLY A 58 -5.92 -11.44 1.02
C GLY A 58 -4.57 -10.76 0.95
N VAL A 59 -3.58 -11.52 0.51
CA VAL A 59 -2.24 -11.01 0.22
C VAL A 59 -1.85 -11.40 -1.19
N THR A 60 -1.27 -10.48 -1.94
CA THR A 60 -0.62 -10.75 -3.22
C THR A 60 0.84 -10.37 -3.13
N ILE A 61 1.72 -11.32 -3.39
CA ILE A 61 3.17 -11.09 -3.43
C ILE A 61 3.73 -11.49 -4.80
N SER A 62 4.63 -10.68 -5.31
CA SER A 62 5.36 -10.91 -6.56
C SER A 62 6.84 -10.64 -6.33
N PRO A 63 7.74 -10.95 -7.28
CA PRO A 63 9.14 -10.54 -7.18
C PRO A 63 9.36 -9.02 -7.03
N LEU A 64 8.39 -8.21 -7.39
CA LEU A 64 8.53 -6.74 -7.42
C LEU A 64 7.75 -6.02 -6.32
N SER A 65 6.71 -6.66 -5.74
CA SER A 65 5.78 -5.95 -4.85
C SER A 65 5.02 -6.90 -3.93
N ILE A 66 4.51 -6.33 -2.85
CA ILE A 66 3.52 -6.97 -1.98
C ILE A 66 2.31 -6.05 -1.82
N GLN A 67 1.14 -6.65 -1.72
CA GLN A 67 -0.12 -5.98 -1.41
C GLN A 67 -0.91 -6.82 -0.41
N VAL A 68 -1.40 -6.18 0.63
CA VAL A 68 -2.27 -6.74 1.67
C VAL A 68 -3.58 -5.97 1.64
N ASP A 69 -4.67 -6.68 1.39
CA ASP A 69 -6.02 -6.14 1.44
C ASP A 69 -6.70 -6.61 2.73
N TYR A 70 -7.32 -5.70 3.46
CA TYR A 70 -8.06 -6.01 4.69
C TYR A 70 -9.18 -5.02 4.93
N THR A 71 -10.18 -5.46 5.71
CA THR A 71 -11.35 -4.65 6.07
C THR A 71 -11.45 -4.55 7.58
N VAL A 72 -11.44 -3.33 8.12
CA VAL A 72 -11.72 -3.02 9.53
C VAL A 72 -13.23 -2.85 9.70
N LYS A 73 -13.83 -3.50 10.70
CA LYS A 73 -15.28 -3.46 10.97
C LYS A 73 -15.72 -2.22 11.76
N GLU A 74 -15.04 -1.12 11.53
CA GLU A 74 -15.38 0.21 12.01
C GLU A 74 -15.24 1.21 10.88
N GLU A 75 -16.08 2.24 10.89
CA GLU A 75 -16.01 3.34 9.93
C GLU A 75 -14.98 4.36 10.40
N LEU A 76 -13.99 4.65 9.56
CA LEU A 76 -13.08 5.74 9.76
C LEU A 76 -13.74 7.06 9.34
N VAL A 77 -13.67 8.06 10.20
CA VAL A 77 -14.24 9.37 9.92
C VAL A 77 -13.14 10.42 9.92
N TRP A 78 -12.88 11.02 8.77
CA TRP A 78 -11.96 12.13 8.60
C TRP A 78 -12.63 13.44 9.06
N ASP A 79 -11.91 14.29 9.77
CA ASP A 79 -12.38 15.65 10.05
C ASP A 79 -12.09 16.62 8.89
N ASN A 80 -11.19 16.22 7.99
CA ASN A 80 -10.76 17.02 6.82
C ASN A 80 -10.29 18.43 7.18
N GLN A 81 -9.82 18.64 8.39
CA GLN A 81 -9.26 19.90 8.82
C GLN A 81 -7.74 19.90 8.60
N SER A 82 -7.24 20.97 7.99
CA SER A 82 -5.81 21.19 7.87
C SER A 82 -5.33 22.16 8.93
N GLN A 83 -4.17 21.89 9.52
CA GLN A 83 -3.49 22.86 10.38
C GLN A 83 -3.02 24.07 9.56
N GLU A 84 -2.73 25.19 10.20
CA GLU A 84 -2.25 26.43 9.55
C GLU A 84 -0.99 26.21 8.70
N ASN A 85 -0.20 25.19 9.00
CA ASN A 85 1.02 24.82 8.25
C ASN A 85 0.75 23.86 7.08
N GLY A 86 -0.52 23.55 6.75
CA GLY A 86 -0.92 22.65 5.69
C GLY A 86 -0.75 21.17 6.01
N ARG A 87 -0.47 20.81 7.27
CA ARG A 87 -0.43 19.40 7.72
C ARG A 87 -1.83 18.89 8.04
N GLU A 88 -1.99 17.59 8.01
CA GLU A 88 -3.19 16.90 8.50
C GLU A 88 -3.48 17.27 9.96
N SER A 89 -4.74 17.21 10.34
CA SER A 89 -5.16 17.38 11.73
C SER A 89 -4.56 16.27 12.62
N GLU A 90 -4.52 16.50 13.91
CA GLU A 90 -4.11 15.46 14.86
C GLU A 90 -5.09 14.29 14.85
N HIS A 91 -6.38 14.59 14.69
CA HIS A 91 -7.43 13.59 14.56
C HIS A 91 -7.19 12.69 13.34
N ASP A 92 -7.02 13.26 12.14
CA ASP A 92 -6.83 12.47 10.91
C ASP A 92 -5.55 11.64 10.96
N ARG A 93 -4.48 12.17 11.54
CA ARG A 93 -3.25 11.42 11.74
C ARG A 93 -3.45 10.24 12.72
N GLU A 94 -4.21 10.44 13.81
CA GLU A 94 -4.53 9.36 14.74
C GLU A 94 -5.40 8.27 14.07
N GLN A 95 -6.38 8.66 13.26
CA GLN A 95 -7.19 7.74 12.47
C GLN A 95 -6.32 6.94 11.50
N SER A 96 -5.44 7.61 10.75
CA SER A 96 -4.50 6.96 9.83
C SER A 96 -3.64 5.91 10.55
N TYR A 97 -3.11 6.26 11.71
CA TYR A 97 -2.32 5.34 12.54
C TYR A 97 -3.16 4.13 12.99
N ARG A 98 -4.35 4.36 13.57
CA ARG A 98 -5.19 3.31 14.12
C ARG A 98 -5.64 2.29 13.08
N PHE A 99 -6.04 2.75 11.89
CA PHE A 99 -6.63 1.91 10.87
C PHE A 99 -5.61 1.31 9.91
N PHE A 100 -4.42 1.93 9.77
CA PHE A 100 -3.52 1.60 8.69
C PHE A 100 -2.04 1.51 9.09
N GLU A 101 -1.45 2.59 9.62
CA GLU A 101 0.01 2.65 9.81
C GLU A 101 0.50 1.60 10.81
N SER A 102 -0.28 1.36 11.87
CA SER A 102 0.05 0.41 12.94
C SER A 102 -0.07 -1.07 12.53
N LEU A 103 -0.55 -1.40 11.31
CA LEU A 103 -0.65 -2.79 10.88
C LEU A 103 0.74 -3.42 10.77
N PRO A 104 1.08 -4.42 11.62
CA PRO A 104 2.34 -5.14 11.48
C PRO A 104 2.33 -6.01 10.22
N LEU A 105 3.40 -5.90 9.43
CA LEU A 105 3.58 -6.68 8.20
C LEU A 105 5.04 -7.10 8.07
N SER A 106 5.30 -8.37 7.83
CA SER A 106 6.67 -8.88 7.62
C SER A 106 6.73 -10.05 6.66
N LEU A 107 7.90 -10.24 6.05
CA LEU A 107 8.25 -11.47 5.36
C LEU A 107 9.16 -12.31 6.27
N ASN A 108 8.89 -13.60 6.34
CA ASN A 108 9.79 -14.58 6.95
C ASN A 108 10.53 -15.30 5.83
N MET A 109 11.84 -15.26 5.90
CA MET A 109 12.72 -15.83 4.86
C MET A 109 13.14 -17.25 5.22
N ALA A 110 13.42 -18.07 4.23
CA ALA A 110 13.84 -19.47 4.40
C ALA A 110 15.16 -19.63 5.19
N ASP A 111 15.99 -18.58 5.26
CA ASP A 111 17.20 -18.55 6.08
C ASP A 111 16.95 -18.21 7.55
N GLY A 112 15.68 -18.00 7.93
CA GLY A 112 15.24 -17.61 9.27
C GLY A 112 15.28 -16.11 9.54
N SER A 113 15.69 -15.28 8.58
CA SER A 113 15.60 -13.81 8.73
C SER A 113 14.18 -13.31 8.52
N THR A 114 13.93 -12.09 9.00
CA THR A 114 12.63 -11.43 8.86
C THR A 114 12.83 -10.03 8.28
N VAL A 115 12.03 -9.67 7.29
CA VAL A 115 12.00 -8.34 6.68
C VAL A 115 10.75 -7.61 7.16
N ASP A 116 10.92 -6.50 7.89
CA ASP A 116 9.81 -5.67 8.34
C ASP A 116 9.32 -4.78 7.18
N LEU A 117 8.03 -4.87 6.92
CA LEU A 117 7.32 -4.11 5.88
C LEU A 117 6.20 -3.22 6.46
N SER A 118 6.17 -3.05 7.78
CA SER A 118 5.11 -2.30 8.48
C SER A 118 5.02 -0.83 8.04
N SER A 119 6.11 -0.26 7.52
CA SER A 119 6.17 1.13 7.03
C SER A 119 5.66 1.34 5.60
N LEU A 120 5.22 0.29 4.90
CA LEU A 120 4.68 0.44 3.55
C LEU A 120 3.42 1.31 3.53
N GLY A 121 3.27 2.07 2.44
CA GLY A 121 2.11 2.93 2.19
C GLY A 121 0.88 2.17 1.69
N GLY A 122 -0.11 2.93 1.19
CA GLY A 122 -1.31 2.34 0.60
C GLY A 122 -2.50 3.29 0.54
N SER A 123 -3.71 2.74 0.63
CA SER A 123 -4.96 3.49 0.67
C SER A 123 -5.85 3.07 1.84
N ILE A 124 -6.67 4.02 2.27
CA ILE A 124 -7.72 3.85 3.28
C ILE A 124 -9.00 4.38 2.65
N ASP A 125 -9.98 3.52 2.48
CA ASP A 125 -11.26 3.83 1.84
C ASP A 125 -12.41 3.62 2.83
N PRO A 126 -12.88 4.67 3.57
CA PRO A 126 -14.01 4.58 4.48
C PRO A 126 -15.30 4.27 3.73
N GLU A 127 -16.06 3.30 4.24
CA GLU A 127 -17.40 2.96 3.79
C GLU A 127 -18.34 2.94 5.00
N THR A 128 -19.65 2.99 4.78
CA THR A 128 -20.62 2.95 5.88
C THR A 128 -20.44 1.68 6.73
N GLY A 129 -20.09 1.87 7.99
CA GLY A 129 -19.91 0.81 8.97
C GLY A 129 -18.65 -0.03 8.84
N ARG A 130 -17.73 0.31 7.91
CA ARG A 130 -16.44 -0.37 7.75
C ARG A 130 -15.42 0.52 7.05
N THR A 131 -14.16 0.10 7.08
CA THR A 131 -13.08 0.76 6.35
C THR A 131 -12.28 -0.29 5.57
N VAL A 132 -12.19 -0.11 4.26
CA VAL A 132 -11.38 -0.97 3.39
C VAL A 132 -9.98 -0.39 3.30
N CYS A 133 -8.99 -1.22 3.59
CA CYS A 133 -7.59 -0.81 3.60
C CYS A 133 -6.77 -1.68 2.64
N ARG A 134 -5.84 -1.05 1.95
CA ARG A 134 -4.87 -1.71 1.10
C ARG A 134 -3.48 -1.22 1.46
N LYS A 135 -2.64 -2.09 2.01
CA LYS A 135 -1.25 -1.79 2.38
C LYS A 135 -0.30 -2.54 1.46
N GLY A 136 0.72 -1.85 0.94
CA GLY A 136 1.69 -2.51 0.09
C GLY A 136 2.68 -1.55 -0.55
N GLY A 137 3.61 -2.11 -1.30
CA GLY A 137 4.65 -1.33 -1.97
C GLY A 137 5.50 -2.19 -2.90
N VAL A 138 6.43 -1.51 -3.53
CA VAL A 138 7.43 -2.11 -4.42
C VAL A 138 8.70 -2.36 -3.61
N PHE A 139 9.32 -3.52 -3.80
CA PHE A 139 10.61 -3.84 -3.19
C PHE A 139 11.72 -3.02 -3.84
N GLU A 140 12.75 -2.69 -3.08
CA GLU A 140 13.94 -1.96 -3.59
C GLU A 140 14.74 -2.84 -4.56
N GLU A 141 14.76 -4.16 -4.31
CA GLU A 141 15.40 -5.16 -5.14
C GLU A 141 14.40 -6.24 -5.56
N ILE A 142 14.70 -6.92 -6.66
CA ILE A 142 13.87 -8.06 -7.13
C ILE A 142 13.98 -9.20 -6.12
N LEU A 143 12.86 -9.56 -5.53
CA LEU A 143 12.76 -10.63 -4.54
C LEU A 143 12.67 -12.00 -5.23
N ASP A 144 13.52 -12.93 -4.82
CA ASP A 144 13.35 -14.33 -5.17
C ASP A 144 12.29 -14.98 -4.26
N LEU A 145 11.09 -15.23 -4.80
CA LEU A 145 10.00 -15.81 -4.04
C LEU A 145 10.31 -17.20 -3.48
N SER A 146 11.24 -17.94 -4.06
CA SER A 146 11.66 -19.24 -3.53
C SER A 146 12.42 -19.15 -2.19
N THR A 147 12.88 -17.96 -1.84
CA THR A 147 13.53 -17.67 -0.55
C THR A 147 12.56 -17.14 0.51
N VAL A 148 11.28 -16.92 0.17
CA VAL A 148 10.24 -16.47 1.09
C VAL A 148 9.49 -17.67 1.64
N GLU A 149 9.52 -17.88 2.93
CA GLU A 149 8.77 -18.95 3.60
C GLU A 149 7.32 -18.57 3.82
N SER A 150 7.08 -17.36 4.35
CA SER A 150 5.74 -16.89 4.66
C SER A 150 5.64 -15.36 4.76
N VAL A 151 4.40 -14.87 4.69
CA VAL A 151 4.02 -13.49 5.02
C VAL A 151 3.30 -13.50 6.35
N THR A 152 3.67 -12.61 7.27
CA THR A 152 2.95 -12.42 8.54
C THR A 152 2.27 -11.05 8.54
N VAL A 153 0.94 -11.06 8.73
CA VAL A 153 0.08 -9.87 8.82
C VAL A 153 -0.63 -9.90 10.17
N ALA A 154 -0.35 -8.93 11.04
CA ALA A 154 -0.97 -8.82 12.38
C ALA A 154 -0.99 -10.15 13.17
N GLY A 155 0.10 -10.93 13.07
CA GLY A 155 0.24 -12.23 13.74
C GLY A 155 -0.34 -13.43 12.95
N ILE A 156 -1.02 -13.22 11.84
CA ILE A 156 -1.47 -14.27 10.92
C ILE A 156 -0.32 -14.61 9.97
N THR A 157 0.14 -15.85 10.00
CA THR A 157 1.22 -16.32 9.12
C THR A 157 0.64 -17.12 7.95
N LEU A 158 0.95 -16.68 6.74
CA LEU A 158 0.51 -17.28 5.49
C LEU A 158 1.72 -17.86 4.73
N PRO A 159 1.80 -19.17 4.49
CA PRO A 159 2.91 -19.75 3.75
C PRO A 159 2.90 -19.30 2.29
N VAL A 160 4.07 -18.96 1.76
CA VAL A 160 4.27 -18.65 0.35
C VAL A 160 4.68 -19.95 -0.35
N THR A 161 3.86 -20.40 -1.30
CA THR A 161 4.18 -21.58 -2.13
C THR A 161 4.17 -21.09 -3.58
N PRO A 162 5.37 -20.82 -4.14
CA PRO A 162 5.53 -20.34 -5.51
C PRO A 162 5.03 -21.33 -6.56
#